data_d0881892984314b2c802e6bf13169770
#
_entry.id   d0881892984314b2c802e6bf13169770
#
_cell.length_a   1.000
_cell.length_b   1.000
_cell.length_c   1.000
_cell.angle_alpha   90.00
_cell.angle_beta   90.00
_cell.angle_gamma   90.00
#
_symmetry.space_group_name_H-M   'P 1'
#
loop_
_entity.id
_entity.type
_entity.pdbx_description
1 polymer ?
#
loop_
_entity_poly.entity_id
_entity_poly.type
_entity_poly.pdbx_seq_one_letter_code
_entity_poly.pdbx_strand_id
1 'polypeptide(L)'
;MTSKVLLTGISGWIAKHTAIELLNSGYEVLGTVRNDSLIEQTKETISKHAPIDNLSFVELDLLKDDGWNEAAQGCKYVMHVASPFPYKVSNNRDSLLAPAVDGTLRVLNAGINANVEQIIKTSSIVAMFRKPNRSNPYTFGENDWTDENWTKGVTDYFLSKTKAERLAWELMESKGLKNKLTTICPGGVFGDALDKKGGTSIEYVRQFLKGKFPAAPKWGVLISDVKDVAKAHVACIGNNNVGGRRLIVGKEVKTLIELSQIMAEAIPEYAKKLPKKHLPNFMVKLFSYLDSSAKTMIPDLEITMQTDTSYAEDLLGLKFNPAKGCISETAKSVVRLGLV
;
A
#
# COMPACT_ATOMS: atom_id res chain seq x y z
N MET A 1 -29.92 -8.84 3.01
CA MET A 1 -28.87 -9.71 2.45
C MET A 1 -27.52 -9.05 2.70
N THR A 2 -26.54 -9.80 3.16
CA THR A 2 -25.17 -9.33 3.39
C THR A 2 -24.53 -8.99 2.04
N SER A 3 -23.90 -7.83 1.90
CA SER A 3 -23.26 -7.45 0.64
C SER A 3 -21.94 -8.19 0.49
N LYS A 4 -21.72 -8.76 -0.71
CA LYS A 4 -20.50 -9.51 -1.04
C LYS A 4 -19.44 -8.61 -1.67
N VAL A 5 -18.19 -8.77 -1.21
CA VAL A 5 -17.01 -8.03 -1.68
C VAL A 5 -16.00 -9.00 -2.26
N LEU A 6 -15.58 -8.79 -3.51
CA LEU A 6 -14.41 -9.43 -4.08
C LEU A 6 -13.16 -8.68 -3.61
N LEU A 7 -12.35 -9.31 -2.76
CA LEU A 7 -11.12 -8.74 -2.23
C LEU A 7 -9.90 -9.42 -2.87
N THR A 8 -9.13 -8.71 -3.68
CA THR A 8 -7.99 -9.32 -4.36
C THR A 8 -6.76 -9.39 -3.47
N GLY A 9 -6.03 -10.52 -3.55
CA GLY A 9 -4.75 -10.72 -2.87
C GLY A 9 -4.85 -10.80 -1.35
N ILE A 10 -5.90 -11.45 -0.84
CA ILE A 10 -6.23 -11.53 0.60
C ILE A 10 -5.09 -12.07 1.47
N SER A 11 -4.15 -12.86 0.90
CA SER A 11 -2.96 -13.33 1.62
C SER A 11 -1.91 -12.23 1.87
N GLY A 12 -2.06 -11.05 1.25
CA GLY A 12 -1.18 -9.89 1.47
C GLY A 12 -1.49 -9.17 2.79
N TRP A 13 -0.51 -8.45 3.33
CA TRP A 13 -0.62 -7.82 4.63
C TRP A 13 -1.76 -6.77 4.71
N ILE A 14 -1.81 -5.79 3.79
CA ILE A 14 -2.89 -4.78 3.75
C ILE A 14 -4.25 -5.47 3.53
N ALA A 15 -4.31 -6.44 2.62
CA ALA A 15 -5.55 -7.13 2.30
C ALA A 15 -6.09 -7.97 3.47
N LYS A 16 -5.22 -8.59 4.31
CA LYS A 16 -5.65 -9.26 5.56
C LYS A 16 -6.31 -8.28 6.52
N HIS A 17 -5.70 -7.10 6.75
CA HIS A 17 -6.31 -6.07 7.58
C HIS A 17 -7.65 -5.57 6.98
N THR A 18 -7.72 -5.42 5.66
CA THR A 18 -8.96 -5.04 4.96
C THR A 18 -10.04 -6.14 5.10
N ALA A 19 -9.64 -7.41 4.99
CA ALA A 19 -10.56 -8.53 5.20
C ALA A 19 -11.11 -8.56 6.64
N ILE A 20 -10.26 -8.34 7.63
CA ILE A 20 -10.66 -8.26 9.05
C ILE A 20 -11.67 -7.13 9.26
N GLU A 21 -11.41 -5.95 8.70
CA GLU A 21 -12.33 -4.81 8.82
C GLU A 21 -13.66 -5.06 8.11
N LEU A 22 -13.66 -5.67 6.90
CA LEU A 22 -14.86 -6.06 6.17
C LEU A 22 -15.70 -7.07 6.96
N LEU A 23 -15.10 -8.14 7.47
CA LEU A 23 -15.78 -9.19 8.22
C LEU A 23 -16.39 -8.65 9.52
N ASN A 24 -15.62 -7.82 10.25
CA ASN A 24 -16.13 -7.16 11.47
C ASN A 24 -17.25 -6.15 11.17
N SER A 25 -17.31 -5.63 9.95
CA SER A 25 -18.40 -4.75 9.47
C SER A 25 -19.58 -5.55 8.88
N GLY A 26 -19.55 -6.90 8.92
CA GLY A 26 -20.64 -7.77 8.51
C GLY A 26 -20.72 -8.04 7.02
N TYR A 27 -19.69 -7.75 6.23
CA TYR A 27 -19.66 -8.09 4.79
C TYR A 27 -19.32 -9.56 4.56
N GLU A 28 -19.82 -10.11 3.43
CA GLU A 28 -19.33 -11.37 2.88
C GLU A 28 -18.09 -11.08 2.05
N VAL A 29 -16.99 -11.81 2.28
CA VAL A 29 -15.71 -11.61 1.62
C VAL A 29 -15.34 -12.83 0.77
N LEU A 30 -15.21 -12.62 -0.55
CA LEU A 30 -14.55 -13.56 -1.46
C LEU A 30 -13.11 -13.09 -1.68
N GLY A 31 -12.16 -13.73 -1.01
CA GLY A 31 -10.75 -13.39 -1.08
C GLY A 31 -10.02 -14.13 -2.20
N THR A 32 -9.28 -13.42 -3.06
CA THR A 32 -8.45 -14.12 -4.05
C THR A 32 -7.08 -14.46 -3.49
N VAL A 33 -6.63 -15.67 -3.77
CA VAL A 33 -5.25 -16.12 -3.52
C VAL A 33 -4.62 -16.56 -4.83
N ARG A 34 -3.30 -16.43 -4.95
CA ARG A 34 -2.58 -16.88 -6.15
C ARG A 34 -2.31 -18.38 -6.16
N ASN A 35 -2.43 -19.03 -4.99
CA ASN A 35 -2.20 -20.44 -4.80
C ASN A 35 -2.98 -20.90 -3.57
N ASP A 36 -3.72 -21.99 -3.68
CA ASP A 36 -4.57 -22.55 -2.62
C ASP A 36 -3.79 -22.90 -1.35
N SER A 37 -2.49 -23.21 -1.46
CA SER A 37 -1.64 -23.43 -0.29
C SER A 37 -1.55 -22.25 0.69
N LEU A 38 -2.00 -21.08 0.27
CA LEU A 38 -2.05 -19.86 1.10
C LEU A 38 -3.35 -19.74 1.92
N ILE A 39 -4.39 -20.53 1.59
CA ILE A 39 -5.73 -20.39 2.18
C ILE A 39 -5.70 -20.64 3.68
N GLU A 40 -5.24 -21.80 4.12
CA GLU A 40 -5.28 -22.18 5.52
C GLU A 40 -4.52 -21.20 6.42
N GLN A 41 -3.30 -20.81 6.03
CA GLN A 41 -2.53 -19.84 6.80
C GLN A 41 -3.22 -18.47 6.85
N THR A 42 -3.84 -18.02 5.72
CA THR A 42 -4.53 -16.75 5.66
C THR A 42 -5.78 -16.78 6.53
N LYS A 43 -6.56 -17.87 6.44
CA LYS A 43 -7.75 -18.11 7.24
C LYS A 43 -7.43 -18.16 8.74
N GLU A 44 -6.39 -18.89 9.14
CA GLU A 44 -5.93 -18.94 10.53
C GLU A 44 -5.52 -17.56 11.05
N THR A 45 -4.83 -16.76 10.22
CA THR A 45 -4.41 -15.41 10.61
C THR A 45 -5.62 -14.52 10.83
N ILE A 46 -6.60 -14.53 9.90
CA ILE A 46 -7.79 -13.66 9.96
C ILE A 46 -8.71 -14.09 11.13
N SER A 47 -8.88 -15.40 11.37
CA SER A 47 -9.76 -15.92 12.42
C SER A 47 -9.38 -15.50 13.84
N LYS A 48 -8.13 -15.07 14.05
CA LYS A 48 -7.68 -14.51 15.34
C LYS A 48 -8.20 -13.09 15.59
N HIS A 49 -8.80 -12.44 14.58
CA HIS A 49 -9.16 -11.02 14.62
C HIS A 49 -10.59 -10.71 14.16
N ALA A 50 -11.25 -11.66 13.46
CA ALA A 50 -12.62 -11.50 12.95
C ALA A 50 -13.33 -12.88 12.83
N PRO A 51 -14.69 -12.91 12.87
CA PRO A 51 -15.46 -14.09 12.52
C PRO A 51 -15.25 -14.45 11.04
N ILE A 52 -15.13 -15.73 10.71
CA ILE A 52 -14.80 -16.19 9.35
C ILE A 52 -15.92 -16.94 8.65
N ASP A 53 -17.14 -16.95 9.21
CA ASP A 53 -18.30 -17.61 8.62
C ASP A 53 -18.67 -17.07 7.25
N ASN A 54 -18.41 -15.76 7.03
CA ASN A 54 -18.65 -15.05 5.78
C ASN A 54 -17.38 -14.90 4.91
N LEU A 55 -16.36 -15.74 5.12
CA LEU A 55 -15.10 -15.70 4.37
C LEU A 55 -14.98 -16.91 3.46
N SER A 56 -14.82 -16.66 2.18
CA SER A 56 -14.53 -17.66 1.15
C SER A 56 -13.31 -17.28 0.32
N PHE A 57 -12.75 -18.24 -0.41
CA PHE A 57 -11.54 -18.06 -1.19
C PHE A 57 -11.72 -18.56 -2.62
N VAL A 58 -10.96 -17.96 -3.54
CA VAL A 58 -10.82 -18.41 -4.93
C VAL A 58 -9.38 -18.24 -5.38
N GLU A 59 -8.84 -19.24 -6.10
CA GLU A 59 -7.51 -19.12 -6.71
C GLU A 59 -7.59 -18.31 -7.99
N LEU A 60 -6.89 -17.14 -8.04
CA LEU A 60 -6.80 -16.27 -9.20
C LEU A 60 -5.42 -15.62 -9.28
N ASP A 61 -4.88 -15.56 -10.50
CA ASP A 61 -3.59 -14.94 -10.80
C ASP A 61 -3.79 -13.67 -11.64
N LEU A 62 -3.19 -12.55 -11.20
CA LEU A 62 -3.20 -11.29 -11.95
C LEU A 62 -2.56 -11.39 -13.36
N LEU A 63 -1.80 -12.45 -13.62
CA LEU A 63 -1.18 -12.72 -14.94
C LEU A 63 -2.05 -13.59 -15.86
N LYS A 64 -3.18 -14.12 -15.39
CA LYS A 64 -4.10 -14.97 -16.14
C LYS A 64 -5.45 -14.29 -16.30
N ASP A 65 -6.11 -14.53 -17.42
CA ASP A 65 -7.42 -13.91 -17.72
C ASP A 65 -8.58 -14.69 -17.09
N ASP A 66 -8.40 -16.00 -16.89
CA ASP A 66 -9.46 -16.91 -16.47
C ASP A 66 -9.94 -16.66 -15.03
N GLY A 67 -11.24 -16.85 -14.81
CA GLY A 67 -11.88 -16.90 -13.50
C GLY A 67 -12.25 -15.54 -12.90
N TRP A 68 -11.76 -14.41 -13.42
CA TRP A 68 -12.03 -13.09 -12.87
C TRP A 68 -13.49 -12.67 -13.01
N ASN A 69 -14.10 -12.93 -14.17
CA ASN A 69 -15.50 -12.60 -14.42
C ASN A 69 -16.42 -13.43 -13.50
N GLU A 70 -16.16 -14.73 -13.37
CA GLU A 70 -16.90 -15.65 -12.51
C GLU A 70 -16.80 -15.24 -11.03
N ALA A 71 -15.60 -14.86 -10.58
CA ALA A 71 -15.39 -14.41 -9.21
C ALA A 71 -16.11 -13.08 -8.89
N ALA A 72 -16.24 -12.20 -9.86
CA ALA A 72 -16.94 -10.93 -9.69
C ALA A 72 -18.46 -11.07 -9.69
N GLN A 73 -19.01 -12.16 -10.28
CA GLN A 73 -20.47 -12.38 -10.32
C GLN A 73 -21.06 -12.50 -8.93
N GLY A 74 -22.15 -11.78 -8.70
CA GLY A 74 -22.81 -11.71 -7.39
C GLY A 74 -22.10 -10.85 -6.34
N CYS A 75 -20.93 -10.32 -6.64
CA CYS A 75 -20.27 -9.33 -5.79
C CYS A 75 -20.89 -7.95 -6.02
N LYS A 76 -21.16 -7.25 -4.94
CA LYS A 76 -21.66 -5.87 -4.98
C LYS A 76 -20.52 -4.86 -5.13
N TYR A 77 -19.34 -5.20 -4.60
CA TYR A 77 -18.15 -4.37 -4.57
C TYR A 77 -16.90 -5.14 -4.95
N VAL A 78 -15.93 -4.46 -5.53
CA VAL A 78 -14.59 -4.99 -5.79
C VAL A 78 -13.56 -4.14 -5.04
N MET A 79 -12.71 -4.79 -4.23
CA MET A 79 -11.54 -4.17 -3.60
C MET A 79 -10.27 -4.75 -4.21
N HIS A 80 -9.63 -3.97 -5.09
CA HIS A 80 -8.39 -4.37 -5.75
C HIS A 80 -7.18 -3.93 -4.92
N VAL A 81 -6.78 -4.78 -3.97
CA VAL A 81 -5.64 -4.55 -3.07
C VAL A 81 -4.39 -5.26 -3.57
N ALA A 82 -4.56 -6.35 -4.32
CA ALA A 82 -3.45 -7.10 -4.90
C ALA A 82 -2.58 -6.20 -5.79
N SER A 83 -1.30 -6.23 -5.54
CA SER A 83 -0.29 -5.67 -6.44
C SER A 83 1.01 -6.44 -6.24
N PRO A 84 1.68 -6.87 -7.30
CA PRO A 84 2.99 -7.47 -7.15
C PRO A 84 3.95 -6.43 -6.59
N PHE A 85 4.59 -6.81 -5.50
CA PHE A 85 5.68 -6.03 -4.92
C PHE A 85 6.90 -6.95 -4.81
N PRO A 86 7.90 -6.81 -5.67
CA PRO A 86 9.10 -7.62 -5.58
C PRO A 86 9.97 -7.13 -4.41
N TYR A 87 10.37 -8.05 -3.55
CA TYR A 87 11.36 -7.78 -2.49
C TYR A 87 12.76 -7.44 -3.04
N LYS A 88 13.04 -7.81 -4.29
CA LYS A 88 14.27 -7.46 -5.01
C LYS A 88 13.90 -6.71 -6.26
N VAL A 89 14.59 -5.61 -6.51
CA VAL A 89 14.48 -4.90 -7.78
C VAL A 89 14.88 -5.88 -8.88
N SER A 90 13.90 -6.27 -9.69
CA SER A 90 14.16 -7.08 -10.88
C SER A 90 14.85 -6.21 -11.93
N ASN A 91 15.85 -6.75 -12.60
CA ASN A 91 16.43 -6.08 -13.78
C ASN A 91 15.51 -6.18 -15.00
N ASN A 92 14.36 -6.86 -14.87
CA ASN A 92 13.34 -6.95 -15.90
C ASN A 92 12.16 -6.03 -15.53
N ARG A 93 12.06 -4.90 -16.20
CA ARG A 93 11.01 -3.89 -16.05
C ARG A 93 9.62 -4.46 -16.25
N ASP A 94 9.46 -5.36 -17.23
CA ASP A 94 8.17 -5.93 -17.60
C ASP A 94 7.63 -6.87 -16.51
N SER A 95 8.50 -7.47 -15.73
CA SER A 95 8.11 -8.34 -14.60
C SER A 95 7.32 -7.61 -13.51
N LEU A 96 7.38 -6.27 -13.46
CA LEU A 96 6.62 -5.42 -12.55
C LEU A 96 5.43 -4.74 -13.23
N LEU A 97 5.65 -4.28 -14.48
CA LEU A 97 4.64 -3.50 -15.20
C LEU A 97 3.45 -4.38 -15.58
N ALA A 98 3.68 -5.53 -16.23
CA ALA A 98 2.61 -6.37 -16.71
C ALA A 98 1.63 -6.80 -15.59
N PRO A 99 2.07 -7.40 -14.45
CA PRO A 99 1.11 -7.79 -13.42
C PRO A 99 0.46 -6.58 -12.72
N ALA A 100 1.12 -5.42 -12.65
CA ALA A 100 0.52 -4.23 -12.07
C ALA A 100 -0.53 -3.59 -12.99
N VAL A 101 -0.25 -3.50 -14.27
CA VAL A 101 -1.10 -2.86 -15.29
C VAL A 101 -2.19 -3.82 -15.75
N ASP A 102 -1.80 -4.96 -16.33
CA ASP A 102 -2.75 -5.92 -16.90
C ASP A 102 -3.64 -6.53 -15.82
N GLY A 103 -3.05 -6.85 -14.64
CA GLY A 103 -3.81 -7.33 -13.50
C GLY A 103 -4.85 -6.31 -13.01
N THR A 104 -4.52 -5.01 -12.99
CA THR A 104 -5.49 -3.96 -12.67
C THR A 104 -6.63 -3.95 -13.70
N LEU A 105 -6.32 -3.97 -14.99
CA LEU A 105 -7.33 -3.94 -16.05
C LEU A 105 -8.24 -5.18 -16.02
N ARG A 106 -7.68 -6.39 -15.74
CA ARG A 106 -8.47 -7.61 -15.55
C ARG A 106 -9.50 -7.47 -14.45
N VAL A 107 -9.06 -7.04 -13.26
CA VAL A 107 -9.94 -6.90 -12.11
C VAL A 107 -11.02 -5.84 -12.35
N LEU A 108 -10.65 -4.69 -12.95
CA LEU A 108 -11.62 -3.64 -13.24
C LEU A 108 -12.65 -4.10 -14.28
N ASN A 109 -12.20 -4.74 -15.37
CA ASN A 109 -13.11 -5.28 -16.39
C ASN A 109 -14.06 -6.33 -15.80
N ALA A 110 -13.59 -7.22 -14.93
CA ALA A 110 -14.46 -8.17 -14.24
C ALA A 110 -15.54 -7.47 -13.40
N GLY A 111 -15.14 -6.43 -12.65
CA GLY A 111 -16.10 -5.62 -11.89
C GLY A 111 -17.11 -4.87 -12.79
N ILE A 112 -16.65 -4.32 -13.92
CA ILE A 112 -17.52 -3.66 -14.92
C ILE A 112 -18.51 -4.67 -15.51
N ASN A 113 -18.04 -5.85 -15.93
CA ASN A 113 -18.85 -6.91 -16.54
C ASN A 113 -19.90 -7.45 -15.54
N ALA A 114 -19.56 -7.55 -14.27
CA ALA A 114 -20.46 -7.94 -13.19
C ALA A 114 -21.38 -6.79 -12.72
N ASN A 115 -21.22 -5.59 -13.30
CA ASN A 115 -21.96 -4.37 -12.95
C ASN A 115 -21.91 -4.04 -11.44
N VAL A 116 -20.75 -4.18 -10.80
CA VAL A 116 -20.58 -3.83 -9.38
C VAL A 116 -20.91 -2.36 -9.13
N GLU A 117 -21.32 -2.04 -7.92
CA GLU A 117 -21.67 -0.65 -7.55
C GLU A 117 -20.44 0.24 -7.45
N GLN A 118 -19.35 -0.29 -6.86
CA GLN A 118 -18.08 0.45 -6.71
C GLN A 118 -16.88 -0.48 -6.83
N ILE A 119 -15.78 0.10 -7.31
CA ILE A 119 -14.45 -0.50 -7.33
C ILE A 119 -13.52 0.38 -6.49
N ILE A 120 -12.93 -0.17 -5.45
CA ILE A 120 -11.96 0.50 -4.58
C ILE A 120 -10.58 -0.09 -4.87
N LYS A 121 -9.66 0.72 -5.37
CA LYS A 121 -8.32 0.25 -5.76
C LYS A 121 -7.25 0.81 -4.83
N THR A 122 -6.39 -0.06 -4.31
CA THR A 122 -5.17 0.38 -3.64
C THR A 122 -4.15 0.86 -4.67
N SER A 123 -3.80 2.13 -4.60
CA SER A 123 -2.70 2.75 -5.32
C SER A 123 -1.56 3.08 -4.35
N SER A 124 -0.90 4.21 -4.52
CA SER A 124 0.16 4.69 -3.62
C SER A 124 0.44 6.16 -3.88
N ILE A 125 0.91 6.90 -2.87
CA ILE A 125 1.44 8.25 -3.08
C ILE A 125 2.60 8.29 -4.09
N VAL A 126 3.29 7.19 -4.33
CA VAL A 126 4.36 7.15 -5.34
C VAL A 126 3.87 7.45 -6.76
N ALA A 127 2.56 7.32 -7.01
CA ALA A 127 1.92 7.75 -8.25
C ALA A 127 1.67 9.27 -8.32
N MET A 128 2.02 10.04 -7.27
CA MET A 128 1.61 11.44 -7.15
C MET A 128 2.75 12.45 -7.16
N PHE A 129 3.92 12.16 -6.57
CA PHE A 129 4.81 13.23 -6.14
C PHE A 129 6.14 13.35 -6.89
N ARG A 130 6.54 12.40 -7.75
CA ARG A 130 7.81 12.49 -8.45
C ARG A 130 7.72 13.20 -9.78
N LYS A 131 8.27 14.42 -9.84
CA LYS A 131 8.45 15.21 -11.06
C LYS A 131 9.73 16.05 -10.94
N PRO A 132 10.36 16.48 -12.06
CA PRO A 132 11.55 17.35 -12.01
C PRO A 132 11.19 18.71 -11.42
N ASN A 133 12.21 19.44 -10.95
CA ASN A 133 12.11 20.84 -10.51
C ASN A 133 11.06 21.07 -9.40
N ARG A 134 10.92 20.13 -8.46
CA ARG A 134 10.05 20.32 -7.28
C ARG A 134 10.59 21.42 -6.39
N SER A 135 9.69 22.23 -5.81
CA SER A 135 10.03 23.17 -4.74
C SER A 135 10.55 22.46 -3.47
N ASN A 136 11.11 23.20 -2.55
CA ASN A 136 11.43 22.69 -1.22
C ASN A 136 11.00 23.76 -0.18
N PRO A 137 9.96 23.53 0.63
CA PRO A 137 9.16 22.30 0.69
C PRO A 137 8.34 22.03 -0.59
N TYR A 138 8.02 20.76 -0.83
CA TYR A 138 7.19 20.30 -1.93
C TYR A 138 5.87 19.74 -1.42
N THR A 139 4.76 20.40 -1.80
CA THR A 139 3.40 19.95 -1.46
C THR A 139 2.79 19.22 -2.65
N PHE A 140 2.17 18.08 -2.40
CA PHE A 140 1.40 17.31 -3.40
C PHE A 140 0.01 16.95 -2.85
N GLY A 141 -0.92 16.72 -3.74
CA GLY A 141 -2.32 16.41 -3.44
C GLY A 141 -2.94 15.43 -4.42
N GLU A 142 -4.26 15.26 -4.32
CA GLU A 142 -5.02 14.26 -5.09
C GLU A 142 -4.93 14.47 -6.62
N ASN A 143 -4.68 15.71 -7.09
CA ASN A 143 -4.59 16.03 -8.50
C ASN A 143 -3.18 15.89 -9.09
N ASP A 144 -2.17 15.68 -8.23
CA ASP A 144 -0.79 15.55 -8.69
C ASP A 144 -0.50 14.14 -9.23
N TRP A 145 0.42 14.09 -10.19
CA TRP A 145 0.90 12.86 -10.79
C TRP A 145 2.41 12.82 -10.87
N THR A 146 2.96 11.63 -10.64
CA THR A 146 4.34 11.33 -10.96
C THR A 146 4.54 11.43 -12.47
N ASP A 147 5.60 12.13 -12.89
CA ASP A 147 5.97 12.28 -14.30
C ASP A 147 6.64 11.00 -14.80
N GLU A 148 5.90 10.23 -15.60
CA GLU A 148 6.36 8.95 -16.15
C GLU A 148 7.56 9.09 -17.09
N ASN A 149 7.78 10.28 -17.66
CA ASN A 149 8.86 10.57 -18.59
C ASN A 149 10.16 10.96 -17.86
N TRP A 150 10.10 11.22 -16.56
CA TRP A 150 11.30 11.55 -15.78
C TRP A 150 12.11 10.32 -15.39
N THR A 151 12.75 9.69 -16.39
CA THR A 151 13.48 8.42 -16.23
C THR A 151 14.62 8.46 -15.21
N LYS A 152 15.20 9.65 -14.93
CA LYS A 152 16.25 9.84 -13.93
C LYS A 152 15.72 9.81 -12.48
N GLY A 153 14.44 10.11 -12.29
CA GLY A 153 13.82 10.23 -10.98
C GLY A 153 12.78 9.16 -10.66
N VAL A 154 12.27 8.46 -11.67
CA VAL A 154 11.19 7.49 -11.54
C VAL A 154 11.73 6.08 -11.72
N THR A 155 11.63 5.26 -10.67
CA THR A 155 12.01 3.83 -10.72
C THR A 155 10.89 3.00 -11.34
N ASP A 156 11.18 1.76 -11.71
CA ASP A 156 10.20 0.83 -12.29
C ASP A 156 9.01 0.61 -11.34
N TYR A 157 9.23 0.62 -10.03
CA TYR A 157 8.14 0.56 -9.05
C TYR A 157 7.23 1.79 -9.11
N PHE A 158 7.79 3.01 -9.11
CA PHE A 158 7.01 4.25 -9.24
C PHE A 158 6.24 4.25 -10.55
N LEU A 159 6.90 3.87 -11.64
CA LEU A 159 6.28 3.78 -12.96
C LEU A 159 5.13 2.78 -12.98
N SER A 160 5.32 1.58 -12.40
CA SER A 160 4.29 0.54 -12.37
C SER A 160 3.03 0.99 -11.64
N LYS A 161 3.19 1.67 -10.49
CA LYS A 161 2.06 2.21 -9.73
C LYS A 161 1.36 3.35 -10.47
N THR A 162 2.14 4.27 -11.04
CA THR A 162 1.59 5.41 -11.80
C THR A 162 0.80 4.93 -13.01
N LYS A 163 1.37 4.04 -13.83
CA LYS A 163 0.71 3.50 -15.01
C LYS A 163 -0.55 2.70 -14.67
N ALA A 164 -0.46 1.81 -13.67
CA ALA A 164 -1.60 1.02 -13.24
C ALA A 164 -2.77 1.88 -12.72
N GLU A 165 -2.47 3.02 -12.09
CA GLU A 165 -3.51 3.93 -11.64
C GLU A 165 -4.07 4.78 -12.79
N ARG A 166 -3.22 5.34 -13.67
CA ARG A 166 -3.68 6.10 -14.84
C ARG A 166 -4.59 5.28 -15.75
N LEU A 167 -4.14 4.07 -16.11
CA LEU A 167 -4.92 3.18 -16.97
C LEU A 167 -6.24 2.74 -16.31
N ALA A 168 -6.28 2.60 -14.98
CA ALA A 168 -7.53 2.36 -14.26
C ALA A 168 -8.51 3.53 -14.45
N TRP A 169 -8.05 4.78 -14.30
CA TRP A 169 -8.87 5.97 -14.52
C TRP A 169 -9.30 6.11 -15.98
N GLU A 170 -8.39 5.92 -16.93
CA GLU A 170 -8.68 5.98 -18.36
C GLU A 170 -9.73 4.94 -18.78
N LEU A 171 -9.62 3.70 -18.30
CA LEU A 171 -10.61 2.65 -18.54
C LEU A 171 -11.98 3.06 -18.01
N MET A 172 -12.07 3.47 -16.74
CA MET A 172 -13.35 3.82 -16.12
C MET A 172 -13.98 5.07 -16.75
N GLU A 173 -13.17 6.05 -17.16
CA GLU A 173 -13.63 7.25 -17.84
C GLU A 173 -14.15 6.93 -19.25
N SER A 174 -13.44 6.08 -20.01
CA SER A 174 -13.86 5.63 -21.35
C SER A 174 -15.19 4.88 -21.36
N LYS A 175 -15.56 4.26 -20.22
CA LYS A 175 -16.83 3.57 -20.01
C LYS A 175 -17.92 4.46 -19.40
N GLY A 176 -17.64 5.73 -19.09
CA GLY A 176 -18.56 6.61 -18.37
C GLY A 176 -18.78 6.23 -16.90
N LEU A 177 -17.87 5.43 -16.32
CA LEU A 177 -18.00 4.85 -14.97
C LEU A 177 -17.00 5.46 -13.97
N LYS A 178 -16.43 6.63 -14.26
CA LYS A 178 -15.42 7.28 -13.40
C LYS A 178 -15.85 7.34 -11.93
N ASN A 179 -17.12 7.66 -11.68
CA ASN A 179 -17.67 7.78 -10.34
C ASN A 179 -17.81 6.43 -9.59
N LYS A 180 -17.64 5.30 -10.27
CA LYS A 180 -17.60 3.98 -9.62
C LYS A 180 -16.20 3.59 -9.14
N LEU A 181 -15.14 4.34 -9.49
CA LEU A 181 -13.77 4.09 -9.05
C LEU A 181 -13.37 5.05 -7.95
N THR A 182 -12.73 4.53 -6.90
CA THR A 182 -12.00 5.28 -5.89
C THR A 182 -10.62 4.67 -5.74
N THR A 183 -9.56 5.50 -5.67
CA THR A 183 -8.22 4.99 -5.36
C THR A 183 -7.79 5.41 -3.97
N ILE A 184 -7.30 4.44 -3.18
CA ILE A 184 -6.67 4.67 -1.88
C ILE A 184 -5.17 4.75 -2.11
N CYS A 185 -4.56 5.87 -1.73
CA CYS A 185 -3.15 6.19 -1.97
C CYS A 185 -2.38 6.29 -0.65
N PRO A 186 -1.97 5.16 -0.06
CA PRO A 186 -1.18 5.19 1.17
C PRO A 186 0.27 5.62 0.90
N GLY A 187 0.90 6.11 1.95
CA GLY A 187 2.34 6.32 2.05
C GLY A 187 3.10 5.04 2.43
N GLY A 188 4.14 5.16 3.25
CA GLY A 188 4.77 4.03 3.90
C GLY A 188 3.82 3.44 4.94
N VAL A 189 3.34 2.22 4.70
CA VAL A 189 2.35 1.57 5.57
C VAL A 189 3.07 0.90 6.74
N PHE A 190 2.63 1.19 7.97
CA PHE A 190 3.11 0.63 9.24
C PHE A 190 1.94 0.09 10.05
N GLY A 191 2.20 -0.76 11.04
CA GLY A 191 1.20 -1.37 11.93
C GLY A 191 1.52 -2.81 12.26
N ASP A 192 0.57 -3.53 12.83
CA ASP A 192 0.76 -4.93 13.25
C ASP A 192 1.02 -5.86 12.06
N ALA A 193 2.04 -6.69 12.18
CA ALA A 193 2.46 -7.64 11.15
C ALA A 193 1.53 -8.86 11.02
N LEU A 194 0.55 -9.06 11.88
CA LEU A 194 -0.37 -10.20 11.97
C LEU A 194 0.32 -11.59 11.92
N ASP A 195 1.19 -11.82 10.96
CA ASP A 195 1.97 -13.04 10.76
C ASP A 195 3.37 -12.75 10.17
N LYS A 196 4.14 -13.81 9.89
CA LYS A 196 5.51 -13.70 9.35
C LYS A 196 5.56 -13.20 7.90
N LYS A 197 4.44 -13.16 7.18
CA LYS A 197 4.33 -12.63 5.81
C LYS A 197 3.98 -11.14 5.86
N GLY A 198 4.93 -10.33 6.27
CA GLY A 198 4.78 -8.89 6.31
C GLY A 198 4.97 -8.20 4.95
N GLY A 199 4.64 -6.91 4.92
CA GLY A 199 4.94 -6.03 3.78
C GLY A 199 6.37 -5.49 3.82
N THR A 200 6.68 -4.64 2.82
CA THR A 200 8.02 -4.02 2.68
C THR A 200 8.42 -3.21 3.91
N SER A 201 7.50 -2.47 4.52
CA SER A 201 7.81 -1.68 5.72
C SER A 201 8.23 -2.58 6.89
N ILE A 202 7.64 -3.76 7.01
CA ILE A 202 8.02 -4.75 8.01
C ILE A 202 9.46 -5.23 7.77
N GLU A 203 9.84 -5.48 6.51
CA GLU A 203 11.21 -5.84 6.17
C GLU A 203 12.19 -4.67 6.45
N TYR A 204 11.80 -3.42 6.16
CA TYR A 204 12.59 -2.25 6.54
C TYR A 204 12.83 -2.19 8.05
N VAL A 205 11.78 -2.29 8.86
CA VAL A 205 11.88 -2.30 10.32
C VAL A 205 12.78 -3.43 10.80
N ARG A 206 12.63 -4.64 10.22
CA ARG A 206 13.49 -5.79 10.50
C ARG A 206 14.97 -5.49 10.23
N GLN A 207 15.30 -4.83 9.09
CA GLN A 207 16.67 -4.46 8.75
C GLN A 207 17.22 -3.41 9.74
N PHE A 208 16.42 -2.44 10.14
CA PHE A 208 16.77 -1.47 11.19
C PHE A 208 17.10 -2.17 12.50
N LEU A 209 16.25 -3.06 12.98
CA LEU A 209 16.42 -3.78 14.24
C LEU A 209 17.62 -4.76 14.21
N LYS A 210 18.00 -5.24 13.02
CA LYS A 210 19.25 -6.01 12.82
C LYS A 210 20.52 -5.16 12.82
N GLY A 211 20.38 -3.83 12.88
CA GLY A 211 21.53 -2.91 12.88
C GLY A 211 22.23 -2.79 11.55
N LYS A 212 21.55 -3.06 10.44
CA LYS A 212 22.15 -2.98 9.10
C LYS A 212 22.42 -1.55 8.63
N PHE A 213 21.83 -0.56 9.29
CA PHE A 213 21.95 0.85 8.93
C PHE A 213 22.65 1.63 10.05
N PRO A 214 23.97 1.89 9.98
CA PRO A 214 24.68 2.66 10.99
C PRO A 214 24.30 4.16 10.96
N ALA A 215 23.78 4.64 9.83
CA ALA A 215 23.24 5.97 9.59
C ALA A 215 22.12 5.89 8.56
N ALA A 216 21.23 6.88 8.52
CA ALA A 216 20.08 6.89 7.62
C ALA A 216 20.09 8.13 6.70
N PRO A 217 19.73 7.99 5.42
CA PRO A 217 19.56 9.14 4.52
C PRO A 217 18.59 10.18 5.08
N LYS A 218 18.79 11.45 4.71
CA LYS A 218 17.82 12.52 5.01
C LYS A 218 16.67 12.43 4.01
N TRP A 219 15.78 11.52 4.29
CA TRP A 219 14.63 11.18 3.46
C TRP A 219 13.40 11.05 4.36
N GLY A 220 12.30 11.69 3.95
CA GLY A 220 11.02 11.64 4.63
C GLY A 220 10.01 10.77 3.88
N VAL A 221 9.12 10.13 4.63
CA VAL A 221 8.03 9.33 4.09
C VAL A 221 6.72 9.67 4.82
N LEU A 222 5.63 9.83 4.07
CA LEU A 222 4.29 9.91 4.66
C LEU A 222 3.98 8.56 5.33
N ILE A 223 3.58 8.59 6.59
CA ILE A 223 3.26 7.40 7.37
C ILE A 223 1.76 7.12 7.30
N SER A 224 1.43 5.88 6.96
CA SER A 224 0.06 5.36 6.94
C SER A 224 -0.06 4.20 7.93
N ASP A 225 -1.05 4.26 8.81
CA ASP A 225 -1.41 3.10 9.63
C ASP A 225 -2.16 2.08 8.76
N VAL A 226 -1.75 0.81 8.79
CA VAL A 226 -2.41 -0.27 8.04
C VAL A 226 -3.90 -0.40 8.41
N LYS A 227 -4.25 -0.12 9.67
CA LYS A 227 -5.64 -0.11 10.14
C LYS A 227 -6.44 1.04 9.52
N ASP A 228 -5.82 2.23 9.38
CA ASP A 228 -6.47 3.35 8.70
C ASP A 228 -6.64 3.08 7.22
N VAL A 229 -5.64 2.44 6.58
CA VAL A 229 -5.76 2.00 5.19
C VAL A 229 -6.91 1.02 5.02
N ALA A 230 -7.05 0.02 5.90
CA ALA A 230 -8.14 -0.94 5.88
C ALA A 230 -9.51 -0.26 6.10
N LYS A 231 -9.63 0.59 7.11
CA LYS A 231 -10.85 1.37 7.39
C LYS A 231 -11.22 2.28 6.23
N ALA A 232 -10.23 2.93 5.59
CA ALA A 232 -10.48 3.78 4.43
C ALA A 232 -11.09 2.99 3.27
N HIS A 233 -10.62 1.74 3.02
CA HIS A 233 -11.23 0.87 2.02
C HIS A 233 -12.71 0.59 2.35
N VAL A 234 -13.00 0.22 3.60
CA VAL A 234 -14.38 -0.11 4.01
C VAL A 234 -15.28 1.12 4.02
N ALA A 235 -14.78 2.27 4.47
CA ALA A 235 -15.54 3.53 4.49
C ALA A 235 -15.86 4.08 3.10
N CYS A 236 -15.22 3.59 2.03
CA CYS A 236 -15.61 3.89 0.66
C CYS A 236 -16.91 3.19 0.25
N ILE A 237 -17.25 2.05 0.86
CA ILE A 237 -18.43 1.26 0.46
C ILE A 237 -19.72 2.06 0.69
N GLY A 238 -20.48 2.26 -0.38
CA GLY A 238 -21.75 3.00 -0.34
C GLY A 238 -21.60 4.52 -0.15
N ASN A 239 -20.36 5.03 -0.11
CA ASN A 239 -20.09 6.46 0.02
C ASN A 239 -19.99 7.11 -1.37
N ASN A 240 -21.06 7.80 -1.77
CA ASN A 240 -21.13 8.45 -3.07
C ASN A 240 -20.17 9.66 -3.23
N ASN A 241 -19.64 10.20 -2.13
CA ASN A 241 -18.77 11.39 -2.15
C ASN A 241 -17.32 11.06 -2.54
N VAL A 242 -16.94 9.77 -2.52
CA VAL A 242 -15.58 9.31 -2.83
C VAL A 242 -15.40 8.81 -4.26
N GLY A 243 -16.49 8.62 -4.99
CA GLY A 243 -16.46 8.21 -6.40
C GLY A 243 -15.71 9.23 -7.26
N GLY A 244 -14.81 8.77 -8.11
CA GLY A 244 -13.96 9.63 -8.94
C GLY A 244 -12.78 10.28 -8.20
N ARG A 245 -12.49 9.91 -6.95
CA ARG A 245 -11.49 10.56 -6.10
C ARG A 245 -10.25 9.66 -5.84
N ARG A 246 -9.14 10.35 -5.62
CA ARG A 246 -7.87 9.76 -5.19
C ARG A 246 -7.65 10.14 -3.72
N LEU A 247 -7.75 9.20 -2.80
CA LEU A 247 -7.72 9.46 -1.36
C LEU A 247 -6.34 9.16 -0.78
N ILE A 248 -5.63 10.21 -0.36
CA ILE A 248 -4.34 10.07 0.32
C ILE A 248 -4.62 9.64 1.76
N VAL A 249 -4.12 8.47 2.14
CA VAL A 249 -4.29 7.92 3.50
C VAL A 249 -2.96 7.92 4.23
N GLY A 250 -2.86 8.72 5.27
CA GLY A 250 -1.68 8.88 6.12
C GLY A 250 -1.81 10.13 6.96
N LYS A 251 -0.95 10.32 7.95
CA LYS A 251 -1.09 11.45 8.88
C LYS A 251 0.10 12.39 8.90
N GLU A 252 1.31 11.87 8.96
CA GLU A 252 2.51 12.64 9.18
C GLU A 252 3.64 12.17 8.27
N VAL A 253 4.45 13.10 7.80
CA VAL A 253 5.73 12.77 7.17
C VAL A 253 6.78 12.62 8.26
N LYS A 254 7.49 11.49 8.28
CA LYS A 254 8.60 11.23 9.21
C LYS A 254 9.89 10.92 8.44
N THR A 255 11.00 11.43 8.95
CA THR A 255 12.33 11.06 8.49
C THR A 255 12.73 9.68 9.02
N LEU A 256 13.68 9.03 8.38
CA LEU A 256 14.19 7.72 8.84
C LEU A 256 14.80 7.78 10.25
N ILE A 257 15.33 8.93 10.66
CA ILE A 257 15.84 9.12 12.04
C ILE A 257 14.69 9.22 13.03
N GLU A 258 13.60 9.96 12.73
CA GLU A 258 12.41 9.99 13.59
C GLU A 258 11.77 8.60 13.71
N LEU A 259 11.73 7.81 12.61
CA LEU A 259 11.30 6.40 12.67
C LEU A 259 12.17 5.61 13.66
N SER A 260 13.50 5.77 13.58
CA SER A 260 14.45 5.11 14.48
C SER A 260 14.24 5.50 15.94
N GLN A 261 13.98 6.78 16.22
CA GLN A 261 13.71 7.28 17.57
C GLN A 261 12.44 6.66 18.16
N ILE A 262 11.35 6.63 17.36
CA ILE A 262 10.08 6.01 17.76
C ILE A 262 10.27 4.50 18.04
N MET A 263 11.02 3.79 17.19
CA MET A 263 11.34 2.38 17.42
C MET A 263 12.20 2.18 18.67
N ALA A 264 13.18 3.06 18.92
CA ALA A 264 14.02 2.98 20.11
C ALA A 264 13.24 3.18 21.43
N GLU A 265 12.23 4.05 21.40
CA GLU A 265 11.30 4.23 22.53
C GLU A 265 10.38 3.00 22.73
N ALA A 266 9.93 2.40 21.63
CA ALA A 266 8.98 1.28 21.67
C ALA A 266 9.62 -0.05 22.09
N ILE A 267 10.91 -0.25 21.78
CA ILE A 267 11.69 -1.47 22.05
C ILE A 267 13.13 -1.09 22.43
N PRO A 268 13.35 -0.61 23.68
CA PRO A 268 14.64 -0.06 24.15
C PRO A 268 15.84 -1.01 24.02
N GLU A 269 15.61 -2.32 24.08
CA GLU A 269 16.64 -3.34 23.94
C GLU A 269 17.31 -3.32 22.56
N TYR A 270 16.66 -2.78 21.53
CA TYR A 270 17.21 -2.61 20.19
C TYR A 270 17.77 -1.21 19.91
N ALA A 271 17.63 -0.25 20.83
CA ALA A 271 17.98 1.16 20.62
C ALA A 271 19.46 1.38 20.20
N LYS A 272 20.37 0.49 20.64
CA LYS A 272 21.79 0.56 20.28
C LYS A 272 22.07 0.20 18.82
N LYS A 273 21.18 -0.59 18.16
CA LYS A 273 21.30 -1.03 16.78
C LYS A 273 20.73 -0.04 15.77
N LEU A 274 19.87 0.88 16.24
CA LEU A 274 19.14 1.81 15.39
C LEU A 274 20.00 3.02 15.01
N PRO A 275 19.90 3.55 13.77
CA PRO A 275 20.66 4.71 13.32
C PRO A 275 20.25 5.96 14.12
N LYS A 276 21.27 6.73 14.54
CA LYS A 276 21.11 7.98 15.32
C LYS A 276 21.56 9.22 14.53
N LYS A 277 22.22 9.04 13.40
CA LYS A 277 22.83 10.11 12.61
C LYS A 277 22.38 10.02 11.16
N HIS A 278 22.32 11.19 10.51
CA HIS A 278 22.08 11.25 9.09
C HIS A 278 23.33 10.78 8.31
N LEU A 279 23.08 9.99 7.27
CA LEU A 279 24.09 9.66 6.27
C LEU A 279 24.25 10.88 5.33
N PRO A 280 25.46 11.40 5.12
CA PRO A 280 25.69 12.50 4.17
C PRO A 280 25.26 12.13 2.75
N ASN A 281 24.67 13.08 2.01
CA ASN A 281 24.12 12.81 0.68
C ASN A 281 25.14 12.28 -0.32
N PHE A 282 26.39 12.72 -0.24
CA PHE A 282 27.43 12.20 -1.15
C PHE A 282 27.67 10.69 -0.90
N MET A 283 27.56 10.22 0.34
CA MET A 283 27.67 8.80 0.66
C MET A 283 26.45 8.02 0.13
N VAL A 284 25.23 8.58 0.24
CA VAL A 284 24.05 7.95 -0.37
C VAL A 284 24.23 7.79 -1.88
N LYS A 285 24.76 8.83 -2.56
CA LYS A 285 25.09 8.76 -3.98
C LYS A 285 26.16 7.71 -4.29
N LEU A 286 27.18 7.58 -3.45
CA LEU A 286 28.21 6.56 -3.61
C LEU A 286 27.63 5.15 -3.43
N PHE A 287 26.86 4.92 -2.37
CA PHE A 287 26.19 3.62 -2.14
C PHE A 287 25.19 3.26 -3.24
N SER A 288 24.60 4.23 -3.92
CA SER A 288 23.64 3.96 -5.00
C SER A 288 24.23 3.23 -6.21
N TYR A 289 25.54 3.20 -6.35
CA TYR A 289 26.21 2.37 -7.37
C TYR A 289 26.24 0.88 -6.98
N LEU A 290 26.10 0.57 -5.68
CA LEU A 290 26.17 -0.78 -5.14
C LEU A 290 24.77 -1.31 -4.72
N ASP A 291 23.86 -0.40 -4.37
CA ASP A 291 22.51 -0.73 -3.86
C ASP A 291 21.45 0.09 -4.60
N SER A 292 20.61 -0.62 -5.35
CA SER A 292 19.51 -0.03 -6.10
C SER A 292 18.45 0.64 -5.21
N SER A 293 18.30 0.21 -3.95
CA SER A 293 17.38 0.86 -3.01
C SER A 293 17.87 2.28 -2.61
N ALA A 294 19.15 2.47 -2.43
CA ALA A 294 19.74 3.80 -2.23
C ALA A 294 19.50 4.72 -3.44
N LYS A 295 19.59 4.17 -4.66
CA LYS A 295 19.31 4.91 -5.89
C LYS A 295 17.88 5.45 -5.94
N THR A 296 16.91 4.72 -5.40
CA THR A 296 15.51 5.17 -5.37
C THR A 296 15.29 6.39 -4.50
N MET A 297 16.14 6.66 -3.52
CA MET A 297 16.02 7.78 -2.58
C MET A 297 16.64 9.08 -3.11
N ILE A 298 17.58 9.00 -4.07
CA ILE A 298 18.34 10.15 -4.56
C ILE A 298 17.45 11.33 -4.99
N PRO A 299 16.35 11.13 -5.76
CA PRO A 299 15.52 12.24 -6.22
C PRO A 299 14.81 13.00 -5.08
N ASP A 300 14.66 12.37 -3.92
CA ASP A 300 13.91 12.91 -2.78
C ASP A 300 14.82 13.33 -1.60
N LEU A 301 16.15 13.19 -1.76
CA LEU A 301 17.08 13.65 -0.73
C LEU A 301 16.91 15.15 -0.50
N GLU A 302 16.76 15.54 0.78
CA GLU A 302 16.58 16.93 1.23
C GLU A 302 15.25 17.57 0.78
N ILE A 303 14.38 16.87 0.05
CA ILE A 303 13.04 17.37 -0.23
C ILE A 303 12.17 17.16 1.01
N THR A 304 11.67 18.26 1.56
CA THR A 304 10.66 18.23 2.61
C THR A 304 9.30 18.06 1.94
N MET A 305 8.79 16.81 1.95
CA MET A 305 7.47 16.52 1.40
C MET A 305 6.36 16.93 2.36
N GLN A 306 5.30 17.49 1.80
CA GLN A 306 4.09 17.89 2.51
C GLN A 306 2.85 17.42 1.73
N THR A 307 1.80 17.07 2.44
CA THR A 307 0.49 16.77 1.85
C THR A 307 -0.60 17.05 2.87
N ASP A 308 -1.74 17.52 2.39
CA ASP A 308 -2.95 17.62 3.21
C ASP A 308 -3.80 16.37 2.99
N THR A 309 -4.13 15.68 4.07
CA THR A 309 -4.97 14.48 4.08
C THR A 309 -6.32 14.73 4.74
N SER A 310 -6.60 15.95 5.21
CA SER A 310 -7.84 16.31 5.91
C SER A 310 -9.08 16.09 5.02
N TYR A 311 -8.97 16.37 3.72
CA TYR A 311 -10.07 16.11 2.79
C TYR A 311 -10.45 14.63 2.72
N ALA A 312 -9.48 13.71 2.82
CA ALA A 312 -9.76 12.27 2.83
C ALA A 312 -10.37 11.84 4.17
N GLU A 313 -9.88 12.40 5.29
CA GLU A 313 -10.50 12.21 6.63
C GLU A 313 -11.98 12.64 6.60
N ASP A 314 -12.26 13.83 6.05
CA ASP A 314 -13.61 14.40 6.01
C ASP A 314 -14.54 13.59 5.08
N LEU A 315 -14.08 13.22 3.89
CA LEU A 315 -14.86 12.41 2.93
C LEU A 315 -15.19 11.02 3.46
N LEU A 316 -14.27 10.42 4.22
CA LEU A 316 -14.42 9.07 4.78
C LEU A 316 -15.09 9.06 6.15
N GLY A 317 -15.25 10.22 6.81
CA GLY A 317 -15.70 10.29 8.20
C GLY A 317 -14.72 9.65 9.19
N LEU A 318 -13.42 9.65 8.88
CA LEU A 318 -12.37 9.02 9.67
C LEU A 318 -11.42 10.06 10.26
N LYS A 319 -10.66 9.65 11.26
CA LYS A 319 -9.47 10.36 11.74
C LYS A 319 -8.29 9.39 11.68
N PHE A 320 -7.25 9.77 10.96
CA PHE A 320 -6.07 8.92 10.80
C PHE A 320 -5.18 8.97 12.04
N ASN A 321 -4.64 7.81 12.39
CA ASN A 321 -3.81 7.63 13.57
C ASN A 321 -2.46 8.35 13.44
N PRO A 322 -1.91 8.89 14.55
CA PRO A 322 -0.56 9.43 14.58
C PRO A 322 0.49 8.37 14.24
N ALA A 323 1.54 8.77 13.53
CA ALA A 323 2.62 7.90 13.08
C ALA A 323 3.30 7.08 14.20
N LYS A 324 3.41 7.66 15.40
CA LYS A 324 4.07 7.01 16.55
C LYS A 324 3.45 5.66 16.90
N GLY A 325 2.12 5.57 16.87
CA GLY A 325 1.38 4.36 17.24
C GLY A 325 1.71 3.19 16.29
N CYS A 326 1.51 3.37 15.00
CA CYS A 326 1.68 2.30 14.02
C CYS A 326 3.17 1.89 13.84
N ILE A 327 4.11 2.83 13.91
CA ILE A 327 5.55 2.52 13.86
C ILE A 327 5.96 1.67 15.08
N SER A 328 5.50 2.05 16.28
CA SER A 328 5.75 1.29 17.52
C SER A 328 5.15 -0.11 17.43
N GLU A 329 3.94 -0.23 16.92
CA GLU A 329 3.25 -1.52 16.73
C GLU A 329 3.99 -2.41 15.74
N THR A 330 4.48 -1.85 14.63
CA THR A 330 5.32 -2.60 13.68
C THR A 330 6.57 -3.16 14.37
N ALA A 331 7.31 -2.30 15.09
CA ALA A 331 8.54 -2.71 15.77
C ALA A 331 8.29 -3.84 16.78
N LYS A 332 7.26 -3.71 17.61
CA LYS A 332 6.85 -4.73 18.59
C LYS A 332 6.42 -6.02 17.90
N SER A 333 5.64 -5.96 16.82
CA SER A 333 5.18 -7.15 16.11
C SER A 333 6.32 -7.92 15.44
N VAL A 334 7.31 -7.22 14.89
CA VAL A 334 8.52 -7.83 14.32
C VAL A 334 9.31 -8.61 15.36
N VAL A 335 9.44 -8.09 16.58
CA VAL A 335 10.08 -8.80 17.71
C VAL A 335 9.20 -9.96 18.17
N ARG A 336 7.90 -9.75 18.41
CA ARG A 336 6.94 -10.80 18.84
C ARG A 336 6.93 -12.00 17.90
N LEU A 337 7.04 -11.77 16.59
CA LEU A 337 7.03 -12.82 15.58
C LEU A 337 8.39 -13.50 15.34
N GLY A 338 9.43 -13.10 16.08
CA GLY A 338 10.78 -13.64 15.97
C GLY A 338 11.42 -13.39 14.60
N LEU A 339 11.17 -12.19 14.01
CA LEU A 339 11.72 -11.83 12.70
C LEU A 339 13.11 -11.16 12.78
N VAL A 340 13.58 -10.84 14.00
CA VAL A 340 14.89 -10.22 14.26
C VAL A 340 15.87 -11.22 14.86
#